data_cdedc17db4e8d7ebe1e22b17e1a971fe
#
_entry.id   cdedc17db4e8d7ebe1e22b17e1a971fe
#
_cell.length_a   1.000
_cell.length_b   1.000
_cell.length_c   1.000
_cell.angle_alpha   90.00
_cell.angle_beta   90.00
_cell.angle_gamma   90.00
#
_symmetry.space_group_name_H-M   'P 1'
#
loop_
_entity.id
_entity.type
_entity.pdbx_description
1 polymer ?
#
loop_
_entity_poly.entity_id
_entity_poly.type
_entity_poly.pdbx_seq_one_letter_code
_entity_poly.pdbx_strand_id
1 'polypeptide(L)' 'MTNHEQIVSAYETYISENEKFTGKGVKAAAARARKALQEMSKGIKERRKEITAEKEALSAK' A
#
# COMPACT_ATOMS: atom_id res chain seq x y z
N MET A 1 -13.36 -3.08 0.73
CA MET A 1 -12.22 -2.15 0.51
C MET A 1 -11.66 -2.39 -0.87
N THR A 2 -11.53 -1.32 -1.66
CA THR A 2 -10.94 -1.42 -3.00
C THR A 2 -9.42 -1.58 -2.91
N ASN A 3 -8.79 -2.01 -4.00
CA ASN A 3 -7.33 -2.11 -4.03
C ASN A 3 -6.67 -0.74 -3.86
N HIS A 4 -7.29 0.30 -4.41
CA HIS A 4 -6.82 1.67 -4.22
C HIS A 4 -6.84 2.05 -2.73
N GLU A 5 -7.97 1.81 -2.06
CA GLU A 5 -8.11 2.13 -0.64
C GLU A 5 -7.14 1.33 0.22
N GLN A 6 -6.89 0.07 -0.16
CA GLN A 6 -5.93 -0.78 0.55
C GLN A 6 -4.52 -0.20 0.47
N ILE A 7 -4.12 0.30 -0.71
CA ILE A 7 -2.81 0.92 -0.91
C ILE A 7 -2.69 2.17 -0.05
N VAL A 8 -3.70 3.04 -0.07
CA VAL A 8 -3.68 4.29 0.70
C VAL A 8 -3.63 3.99 2.19
N SER A 9 -4.46 3.06 2.67
CA SER A 9 -4.50 2.68 4.08
C SER A 9 -3.17 2.09 4.55
N ALA A 10 -2.59 1.19 3.73
CA ALA A 10 -1.31 0.57 4.06
C ALA A 10 -0.18 1.61 4.07
N TYR A 11 -0.22 2.56 3.16
CA TYR A 11 0.75 3.65 3.11
C TYR A 11 0.69 4.52 4.37
N GLU A 12 -0.51 4.89 4.80
CA GLU A 12 -0.70 5.67 6.01
C GLU A 12 -0.19 4.93 7.24
N THR A 13 -0.46 3.63 7.33
CA THR A 13 0.03 2.79 8.43
C THR A 13 1.56 2.73 8.40
N TYR A 14 2.13 2.56 7.19
CA TYR A 14 3.58 2.54 7.03
C TYR A 14 4.23 3.82 7.54
N ILE A 15 3.71 4.98 7.14
CA ILE A 15 4.26 6.27 7.58
C ILE A 15 4.22 6.39 9.10
N SER A 16 3.07 6.08 9.71
CA SER A 16 2.90 6.16 11.16
C SER A 16 3.87 5.24 11.90
N GLU A 17 3.96 3.99 11.47
CA GLU A 17 4.83 3.03 12.15
C GLU A 17 6.31 3.32 11.87
N ASN A 18 6.63 3.81 10.67
CA ASN A 18 7.99 4.19 10.33
C ASN A 18 8.49 5.32 11.24
N GLU A 19 7.64 6.32 11.51
CA GLU A 19 7.99 7.41 12.41
C GLU A 19 8.28 6.91 13.82
N LYS A 20 7.49 5.96 14.32
CA LYS A 20 7.71 5.37 15.63
C LYS A 20 9.02 4.60 15.68
N PHE A 21 9.35 3.89 14.60
CA PHE A 21 10.57 3.11 14.51
C PHE A 21 11.81 4.01 14.42
N THR A 22 11.82 4.96 13.48
CA THR A 22 13.00 5.80 13.23
C THR A 22 13.15 6.92 14.25
N GLY A 23 12.03 7.49 14.73
CA GLY A 23 12.06 8.60 15.67
C GLY A 23 12.17 8.20 17.12
N LYS A 24 11.54 7.10 17.51
CA LYS A 24 11.47 6.66 18.92
C LYS A 24 12.15 5.32 19.18
N GLY A 25 12.64 4.65 18.14
CA GLY A 25 13.32 3.37 18.29
C GLY A 25 12.41 2.21 18.71
N VAL A 26 11.12 2.28 18.39
CA VAL A 26 10.17 1.23 18.75
C VAL A 26 10.31 0.04 17.79
N LYS A 27 10.92 -1.06 18.27
CA LYS A 27 11.19 -2.23 17.44
C LYS A 27 9.93 -2.90 16.91
N ALA A 28 8.86 -2.94 17.71
CA ALA A 28 7.60 -3.52 17.26
C ALA A 28 7.01 -2.74 16.09
N ALA A 29 7.26 -1.44 15.99
CA ALA A 29 6.82 -0.61 14.89
C ALA A 29 7.49 -1.01 13.58
N ALA A 30 8.75 -1.47 13.65
CA ALA A 30 9.46 -1.95 12.45
C ALA A 30 8.74 -3.15 11.84
N ALA A 31 8.29 -4.10 12.66
CA ALA A 31 7.53 -5.26 12.18
C ALA A 31 6.21 -4.84 11.55
N ARG A 32 5.50 -3.88 12.17
CA ARG A 32 4.25 -3.37 11.63
C ARG A 32 4.45 -2.61 10.32
N ALA A 33 5.54 -1.85 10.22
CA ALA A 33 5.88 -1.16 8.97
C ALA A 33 6.16 -2.15 7.85
N ARG A 34 6.88 -3.24 8.13
CA ARG A 34 7.15 -4.28 7.16
C ARG A 34 5.87 -4.96 6.69
N LYS A 35 4.95 -5.23 7.60
CA LYS A 35 3.66 -5.82 7.27
C LYS A 35 2.85 -4.89 6.36
N ALA A 36 2.86 -3.59 6.67
CA ALA A 36 2.16 -2.60 5.84
C ALA A 36 2.74 -2.56 4.42
N LEU A 37 4.05 -2.67 4.28
CA LEU A 37 4.70 -2.72 2.97
C LEU A 37 4.27 -3.97 2.19
N GLN A 38 4.13 -5.12 2.85
CA GLN A 38 3.63 -6.35 2.22
C GLN A 38 2.20 -6.17 1.72
N GLU A 39 1.34 -5.59 2.54
CA GLU A 39 -0.06 -5.36 2.16
C GLU A 39 -0.15 -4.38 1.00
N MET A 40 0.69 -3.34 1.01
CA MET A 40 0.78 -2.39 -0.08
C MET A 40 1.21 -3.07 -1.38
N SER A 41 2.19 -3.95 -1.30
CA SER A 41 2.69 -4.69 -2.47
C SER A 41 1.59 -5.51 -3.13
N LYS A 42 0.75 -6.19 -2.35
CA LYS A 42 -0.38 -6.96 -2.86
C LYS A 42 -1.39 -6.05 -3.56
N GLY A 43 -1.74 -4.94 -2.92
CA GLY A 43 -2.67 -3.96 -3.49
C GLY A 43 -2.13 -3.33 -4.76
N ILE A 44 -0.84 -3.00 -4.78
CA ILE A 44 -0.18 -2.42 -5.94
C ILE A 44 -0.26 -3.37 -7.13
N LYS A 45 0.03 -4.64 -6.93
CA LYS A 45 0.00 -5.64 -7.99
C LYS A 45 -1.40 -5.73 -8.63
N GLU A 46 -2.42 -5.83 -7.81
CA GLU A 46 -3.80 -5.91 -8.30
C GLU A 46 -4.25 -4.59 -8.92
N ARG A 47 -3.87 -3.46 -8.33
CA ARG A 47 -4.25 -2.15 -8.87
C ARG A 47 -3.64 -1.90 -10.26
N ARG A 48 -2.43 -2.36 -10.48
CA ARG A 48 -1.78 -2.24 -11.79
C ARG A 48 -2.57 -2.99 -12.87
N LYS A 49 -3.09 -4.18 -12.53
CA LYS A 49 -3.94 -4.94 -13.45
C LYS A 49 -5.23 -4.20 -13.76
N GLU A 50 -5.84 -3.60 -12.73
CA GLU A 50 -7.06 -2.82 -12.90
C GLU A 50 -6.84 -1.63 -13.82
N ILE A 51 -5.75 -0.90 -13.63
CA ILE A 51 -5.43 0.27 -14.44
C ILE A 51 -5.24 -0.13 -15.90
N THR A 52 -4.57 -1.25 -16.15
CA THR A 52 -4.39 -1.75 -17.51
C THR A 52 -5.74 -2.07 -18.16
N ALA A 53 -6.63 -2.73 -17.42
CA ALA A 53 -7.97 -3.05 -17.91
C ALA A 53 -8.79 -1.79 -18.19
N GLU A 54 -8.72 -0.82 -17.28
CA GLU A 54 -9.42 0.46 -17.44
C GLU A 54 -8.92 1.23 -18.64
N LYS A 55 -7.60 1.24 -18.85
CA LYS A 55 -6.97 1.88 -19.99
C LYS A 55 -7.44 1.24 -21.31
N GLU A 56 -7.47 -0.08 -21.36
CA GLU A 56 -7.93 -0.79 -22.55
C GLU A 56 -9.39 -0.50 -22.83
N ALA A 57 -10.23 -0.44 -21.79
CA ALA A 57 -11.64 -0.10 -21.96
C ALA A 57 -11.82 1.30 -22.52
N LEU A 58 -11.01 2.27 -22.09
CA LEU A 58 -11.05 3.62 -22.60
C LEU A 58 -10.56 3.69 -24.05
N SER A 59 -9.54 2.91 -24.40
CA SER A 59 -9.00 2.87 -25.75
C SER A 59 -9.95 2.20 -26.75
N ALA A 60 -10.82 1.32 -26.27
CA ALA A 60 -11.79 0.62 -27.10
C ALA A 60 -12.95 1.51 -27.55
N LYS A 61 -13.07 2.68 -26.97
CA LYS A 61 -14.09 3.66 -27.34
C LYS A 61 -13.52 4.60 -28.42
#